data_74ac884221056c4634db8efc11993194
#
_entry.id   74ac884221056c4634db8efc11993194
#
_cell.length_a   1.000
_cell.length_b   1.000
_cell.length_c   1.000
_cell.angle_alpha   90.00
_cell.angle_beta   90.00
_cell.angle_gamma   90.00
#
_symmetry.space_group_name_H-M   'P 1'
#
loop_
_entity.id
_entity.type
_entity.pdbx_description
1 polymer ?
#
loop_
_entity_poly.entity_id
_entity_poly.type
_entity_poly.pdbx_seq_one_letter_code
_entity_poly.pdbx_strand_id
1 'polypeptide(L)'
;ENIQRWLSNHFYRWIIGDFPHVYPVRSVADYAVYFSADAEIPAWLAPKLGGDERFYYLNVQHPQLVAMERDLVEFLSRQEGTRLETKLQRINCFTVLAMREAEHQKMQRLREQGWYPSNSEALKPVMAVNNGVLVELDATNPGLRSEMAYESWHMQHCVGDFDNKGALSGGYGDYYARQIEQQKLRLFSLRDGNNIPHVTISLVVGNNGLSIDQIKGKQNRHPIKKYANDVLSLLRHLQPLPERHADCEG
;
A
#
# COMPACT_ATOMS: atom_id res chain seq x y z
N GLU A 1 2.93 6.15 18.17
CA GLU A 1 2.33 7.37 18.77
C GLU A 1 2.71 8.64 18.00
N ASN A 2 3.99 8.88 17.69
CA ASN A 2 4.44 10.07 16.94
C ASN A 2 3.83 10.19 15.55
N ILE A 3 3.74 9.08 14.80
CA ILE A 3 3.16 9.06 13.46
C ILE A 3 1.67 9.40 13.52
N GLN A 4 0.90 8.82 14.44
CA GLN A 4 -0.53 9.11 14.58
C GLN A 4 -0.79 10.58 14.92
N ARG A 5 0.04 11.17 15.78
CA ARG A 5 -0.02 12.59 16.10
C ARG A 5 0.28 13.45 14.87
N TRP A 6 1.28 13.06 14.08
CA TRP A 6 1.61 13.77 12.85
C TRP A 6 0.49 13.67 11.81
N LEU A 7 -0.09 12.49 11.61
CA LEU A 7 -1.24 12.31 10.71
C LEU A 7 -2.37 13.27 11.09
N SER A 8 -2.74 13.32 12.38
CA SER A 8 -3.80 14.20 12.87
C SER A 8 -3.48 15.68 12.68
N ASN A 9 -2.25 16.09 12.92
CA ASN A 9 -1.86 17.49 12.91
C ASN A 9 -1.52 18.03 11.52
N HIS A 10 -1.07 17.19 10.59
CA HIS A 10 -0.57 17.62 9.29
C HIS A 10 -1.29 16.96 8.12
N PHE A 11 -1.41 15.65 8.10
CA PHE A 11 -1.99 14.93 6.97
C PHE A 11 -3.48 15.22 6.82
N TYR A 12 -4.29 15.01 7.84
CA TYR A 12 -5.74 15.27 7.75
C TYR A 12 -6.10 16.73 7.57
N ARG A 13 -5.29 17.66 8.09
CA ARG A 13 -5.48 19.09 7.83
C ARG A 13 -5.16 19.45 6.38
N TRP A 14 -4.11 18.85 5.81
CA TRP A 14 -3.79 19.02 4.40
C TRP A 14 -4.89 18.42 3.51
N ILE A 15 -5.41 17.25 3.83
CA ILE A 15 -6.51 16.58 3.11
C ILE A 15 -7.73 17.52 3.00
N ILE A 16 -8.10 18.21 4.06
CA ILE A 16 -9.25 19.13 4.04
C ILE A 16 -9.03 20.28 3.05
N GLY A 17 -7.79 20.74 2.86
CA GLY A 17 -7.47 21.85 1.95
C GLY A 17 -7.27 21.46 0.48
N ASP A 18 -6.66 20.30 0.23
CA ASP A 18 -6.08 19.95 -1.07
C ASP A 18 -6.64 18.66 -1.69
N PHE A 19 -7.36 17.84 -0.93
CA PHE A 19 -7.87 16.58 -1.44
C PHE A 19 -9.18 16.77 -2.22
N PRO A 20 -9.32 16.24 -3.46
CA PRO A 20 -10.45 16.55 -4.35
C PRO A 20 -11.79 15.96 -3.88
N HIS A 21 -11.77 15.01 -2.93
CA HIS A 21 -12.96 14.32 -2.42
C HIS A 21 -13.37 14.81 -1.02
N VAL A 22 -13.15 16.09 -0.74
CA VAL A 22 -13.63 16.79 0.46
C VAL A 22 -14.80 17.69 0.08
N TYR A 23 -15.94 17.48 0.70
CA TYR A 23 -17.18 18.16 0.35
C TYR A 23 -17.67 19.05 1.49
N PRO A 24 -18.04 20.30 1.23
CA PRO A 24 -18.57 21.17 2.27
C PRO A 24 -19.95 20.69 2.74
N VAL A 25 -20.18 20.70 4.05
CA VAL A 25 -21.47 20.43 4.69
C VAL A 25 -21.96 21.72 5.30
N ARG A 26 -22.90 22.40 4.62
CA ARG A 26 -23.40 23.73 5.01
C ARG A 26 -24.82 23.68 5.55
N SER A 27 -25.57 22.63 5.24
CA SER A 27 -26.97 22.48 5.57
C SER A 27 -27.32 21.06 5.99
N VAL A 28 -28.50 20.88 6.55
CA VAL A 28 -29.09 19.56 6.84
C VAL A 28 -29.22 18.72 5.57
N ALA A 29 -29.53 19.37 4.44
CA ALA A 29 -29.61 18.68 3.15
C ALA A 29 -28.25 18.14 2.69
N ASP A 30 -27.18 18.93 2.82
CA ASP A 30 -25.82 18.46 2.51
C ASP A 30 -25.42 17.27 3.40
N TYR A 31 -25.77 17.34 4.70
CA TYR A 31 -25.51 16.24 5.62
C TYR A 31 -26.21 14.95 5.16
N ALA A 32 -27.47 15.02 4.75
CA ALA A 32 -28.24 13.88 4.29
C ALA A 32 -27.71 13.26 2.99
N VAL A 33 -27.00 14.05 2.15
CA VAL A 33 -26.36 13.55 0.91
C VAL A 33 -25.17 12.60 1.22
N TYR A 34 -24.38 12.92 2.25
CA TYR A 34 -23.14 12.17 2.56
C TYR A 34 -23.33 11.10 3.63
N PHE A 35 -24.35 11.23 4.45
CA PHE A 35 -24.75 10.23 5.44
C PHE A 35 -26.10 9.65 5.01
N SER A 36 -26.47 8.48 5.49
CA SER A 36 -27.81 7.95 5.16
C SER A 36 -28.90 8.94 5.59
N ALA A 37 -30.01 8.99 4.86
CA ALA A 37 -31.14 9.89 5.17
C ALA A 37 -31.68 9.69 6.59
N ASP A 38 -31.47 8.51 7.18
CA ASP A 38 -31.91 8.16 8.54
C ASP A 38 -30.81 8.41 9.60
N ALA A 39 -29.63 8.90 9.20
CA ALA A 39 -28.57 9.17 10.16
C ALA A 39 -28.91 10.41 11.00
N GLU A 40 -28.97 10.25 12.32
CA GLU A 40 -29.15 11.35 13.24
C GLU A 40 -27.98 12.36 13.13
N ILE A 41 -28.32 13.62 12.96
CA ILE A 41 -27.32 14.69 12.99
C ILE A 41 -26.80 14.78 14.43
N PRO A 42 -25.47 14.68 14.66
CA PRO A 42 -24.91 14.81 16.00
C PRO A 42 -25.35 16.09 16.68
N ALA A 43 -25.73 16.01 17.95
CA ALA A 43 -26.25 17.16 18.73
C ALA A 43 -25.29 18.36 18.76
N TRP A 44 -23.98 18.14 18.64
CA TRP A 44 -22.98 19.22 18.57
C TRP A 44 -22.92 19.89 17.20
N LEU A 45 -23.35 19.21 16.12
CA LEU A 45 -23.28 19.70 14.74
C LEU A 45 -24.58 20.42 14.33
N ALA A 46 -25.74 19.90 14.73
CA ALA A 46 -27.05 20.43 14.34
C ALA A 46 -27.18 21.99 14.52
N PRO A 47 -26.80 22.57 15.68
CA PRO A 47 -26.91 24.03 15.88
C PRO A 47 -25.92 24.86 15.05
N LYS A 48 -24.94 24.24 14.45
CA LYS A 48 -23.86 24.90 13.70
C LYS A 48 -24.07 24.87 12.19
N LEU A 49 -24.96 24.02 11.71
CA LEU A 49 -25.31 23.97 10.29
C LEU A 49 -26.10 25.22 9.90
N GLY A 50 -25.67 25.88 8.83
CA GLY A 50 -26.24 27.14 8.37
C GLY A 50 -25.62 28.39 9.02
N GLY A 51 -24.66 28.24 9.94
CA GLY A 51 -23.89 29.34 10.53
C GLY A 51 -22.61 29.67 9.75
N ASP A 52 -21.75 30.48 10.37
CA ASP A 52 -20.47 30.91 9.77
C ASP A 52 -19.37 29.84 9.83
N GLU A 53 -19.55 28.81 10.64
CA GLU A 53 -18.59 27.70 10.76
C GLU A 53 -18.59 26.82 9.50
N ARG A 54 -17.39 26.42 9.08
CA ARG A 54 -17.22 25.55 7.89
C ARG A 54 -16.97 24.13 8.33
N PHE A 55 -17.85 23.23 7.89
CA PHE A 55 -17.71 21.78 8.07
C PHE A 55 -17.47 21.13 6.73
N TYR A 56 -16.68 20.05 6.76
CA TYR A 56 -16.37 19.27 5.57
C TYR A 56 -16.62 17.80 5.84
N TYR A 57 -17.29 17.15 4.89
CA TYR A 57 -17.38 15.71 4.86
C TYR A 57 -16.13 15.15 4.17
N LEU A 58 -15.49 14.21 4.81
CA LEU A 58 -14.40 13.42 4.27
C LEU A 58 -14.71 11.95 4.49
N ASN A 59 -14.85 11.19 3.41
CA ASN A 59 -14.93 9.73 3.51
C ASN A 59 -13.55 9.15 3.85
N VAL A 60 -13.32 8.83 5.12
CA VAL A 60 -12.04 8.28 5.60
C VAL A 60 -11.75 6.88 5.03
N GLN A 61 -12.75 6.21 4.47
CA GLN A 61 -12.62 4.93 3.77
C GLN A 61 -12.44 5.08 2.25
N HIS A 62 -12.29 6.33 1.76
CA HIS A 62 -12.05 6.54 0.34
C HIS A 62 -10.75 5.85 -0.09
N PRO A 63 -10.76 4.98 -1.13
CA PRO A 63 -9.61 4.12 -1.49
C PRO A 63 -8.29 4.89 -1.68
N GLN A 64 -8.36 6.06 -2.33
CA GLN A 64 -7.17 6.90 -2.53
C GLN A 64 -6.63 7.44 -1.21
N LEU A 65 -7.51 7.85 -0.28
CA LEU A 65 -7.09 8.37 1.01
C LEU A 65 -6.46 7.28 1.87
N VAL A 66 -7.09 6.11 1.93
CA VAL A 66 -6.55 4.94 2.65
C VAL A 66 -5.19 4.53 2.08
N ALA A 67 -5.05 4.51 0.75
CA ALA A 67 -3.78 4.21 0.10
C ALA A 67 -2.70 5.23 0.44
N MET A 68 -3.03 6.53 0.37
CA MET A 68 -2.08 7.61 0.72
C MET A 68 -1.65 7.54 2.18
N GLU A 69 -2.59 7.34 3.10
CA GLU A 69 -2.30 7.22 4.54
C GLU A 69 -1.38 6.04 4.81
N ARG A 70 -1.72 4.86 4.26
CA ARG A 70 -0.89 3.65 4.39
C ARG A 70 0.53 3.87 3.89
N ASP A 71 0.68 4.43 2.70
CA ASP A 71 1.97 4.71 2.10
C ASP A 71 2.81 5.71 2.93
N LEU A 72 2.14 6.70 3.56
CA LEU A 72 2.81 7.65 4.46
C LEU A 72 3.22 6.99 5.77
N VAL A 73 2.34 6.17 6.35
CA VAL A 73 2.66 5.41 7.58
C VAL A 73 3.84 4.49 7.34
N GLU A 74 3.85 3.76 6.23
CA GLU A 74 4.96 2.89 5.84
C GLU A 74 6.27 3.67 5.68
N PHE A 75 6.26 4.79 4.95
CA PHE A 75 7.43 5.66 4.80
C PHE A 75 7.93 6.17 6.15
N LEU A 76 7.04 6.70 6.99
CA LEU A 76 7.40 7.28 8.28
C LEU A 76 7.87 6.24 9.30
N SER A 77 7.30 5.03 9.30
CA SER A 77 7.74 3.94 10.19
C SER A 77 9.19 3.52 9.93
N ARG A 78 9.65 3.62 8.70
CA ARG A 78 11.06 3.35 8.34
C ARG A 78 12.00 4.47 8.72
N GLN A 79 11.48 5.63 9.08
CA GLN A 79 12.30 6.75 9.55
C GLN A 79 12.58 6.69 11.07
N GLU A 80 12.13 5.64 11.76
CA GLU A 80 12.45 5.42 13.18
C GLU A 80 13.97 5.38 13.39
N GLY A 81 14.46 6.07 14.41
CA GLY A 81 15.88 6.25 14.71
C GLY A 81 16.60 7.30 13.84
N THR A 82 15.93 7.90 12.86
CA THR A 82 16.52 8.94 12.02
C THR A 82 16.28 10.36 12.55
N ARG A 83 16.98 11.34 11.96
CA ARG A 83 16.72 12.76 12.25
C ARG A 83 15.32 13.22 11.84
N LEU A 84 14.67 12.51 10.93
CA LEU A 84 13.31 12.83 10.51
C LEU A 84 12.33 12.57 11.65
N GLU A 85 12.44 11.44 12.33
CA GLU A 85 11.59 11.12 13.47
C GLU A 85 11.59 12.22 14.54
N THR A 86 12.78 12.71 14.92
CA THR A 86 12.92 13.74 15.95
C THR A 86 12.31 15.09 15.56
N LYS A 87 12.14 15.34 14.26
CA LYS A 87 11.60 16.60 13.72
C LYS A 87 10.21 16.47 13.14
N LEU A 88 9.64 15.25 13.13
CA LEU A 88 8.42 14.92 12.40
C LEU A 88 7.29 15.91 12.69
N GLN A 89 7.04 16.25 13.96
CA GLN A 89 5.96 17.14 14.34
C GLN A 89 6.11 18.60 13.82
N ARG A 90 7.26 18.95 13.27
CA ARG A 90 7.55 20.29 12.70
C ARG A 90 7.52 20.30 11.17
N ILE A 91 7.33 19.14 10.55
CA ILE A 91 7.38 18.97 9.10
C ILE A 91 5.94 18.83 8.59
N ASN A 92 5.54 19.68 7.65
CA ASN A 92 4.21 19.64 7.06
C ASN A 92 4.03 18.46 6.10
N CYS A 93 2.77 18.15 5.77
CA CYS A 93 2.42 17.03 4.90
C CYS A 93 3.07 17.13 3.52
N PHE A 94 3.04 18.30 2.89
CA PHE A 94 3.63 18.52 1.57
C PHE A 94 5.12 18.17 1.54
N THR A 95 5.87 18.57 2.58
CA THR A 95 7.30 18.24 2.69
C THR A 95 7.53 16.74 2.82
N VAL A 96 6.73 16.03 3.63
CA VAL A 96 6.84 14.57 3.79
C VAL A 96 6.49 13.86 2.48
N LEU A 97 5.45 14.29 1.77
CA LEU A 97 5.12 13.76 0.45
C LEU A 97 6.24 13.95 -0.57
N ALA A 98 6.85 15.15 -0.58
CA ALA A 98 8.00 15.42 -1.45
C ALA A 98 9.23 14.57 -1.10
N MET A 99 9.50 14.35 0.19
CA MET A 99 10.60 13.49 0.64
C MET A 99 10.37 12.03 0.22
N ARG A 100 9.15 11.52 0.40
CA ARG A 100 8.76 10.18 -0.05
C ARG A 100 8.96 10.03 -1.55
N GLU A 101 8.49 11.01 -2.33
CA GLU A 101 8.64 10.99 -3.79
C GLU A 101 10.11 11.03 -4.22
N ALA A 102 10.93 11.87 -3.59
CA ALA A 102 12.36 11.94 -3.87
C ALA A 102 13.09 10.63 -3.54
N GLU A 103 12.73 9.97 -2.43
CA GLU A 103 13.23 8.64 -2.09
C GLU A 103 12.84 7.63 -3.16
N HIS A 104 11.57 7.62 -3.56
CA HIS A 104 11.06 6.72 -4.60
C HIS A 104 11.82 6.90 -5.92
N GLN A 105 12.01 8.13 -6.39
CA GLN A 105 12.77 8.43 -7.61
C GLN A 105 14.23 8.04 -7.50
N LYS A 106 14.87 8.28 -6.34
CA LYS A 106 16.25 7.84 -6.09
C LYS A 106 16.35 6.32 -6.20
N MET A 107 15.43 5.60 -5.57
CA MET A 107 15.41 4.15 -5.60
C MET A 107 15.15 3.61 -7.01
N GLN A 108 14.25 4.26 -7.77
CA GLN A 108 14.02 3.91 -9.17
C GLN A 108 15.31 4.04 -10.02
N ARG A 109 16.04 5.14 -9.89
CA ARG A 109 17.33 5.33 -10.59
C ARG A 109 18.37 4.28 -10.20
N LEU A 110 18.44 3.91 -8.92
CA LEU A 110 19.35 2.87 -8.45
C LEU A 110 18.98 1.48 -9.00
N ARG A 111 17.68 1.20 -9.18
CA ARG A 111 17.16 -0.03 -9.80
C ARG A 111 17.50 -0.11 -11.29
N GLU A 112 17.36 1.00 -12.01
CA GLU A 112 17.72 1.07 -13.44
C GLU A 112 19.20 0.72 -13.68
N GLN A 113 20.05 0.89 -12.68
CA GLN A 113 21.48 0.54 -12.71
C GLN A 113 21.81 -0.89 -12.26
N GLY A 114 20.84 -1.66 -11.76
CA GLY A 114 21.06 -2.99 -11.19
C GLY A 114 20.12 -4.05 -11.77
N TRP A 115 20.63 -4.91 -12.65
CA TRP A 115 19.91 -6.09 -13.11
C TRP A 115 20.10 -7.26 -12.13
N TYR A 116 18.98 -7.93 -11.79
CA TYR A 116 18.99 -9.16 -10.99
C TYR A 116 18.41 -10.30 -11.81
N PRO A 117 19.10 -11.45 -11.92
CA PRO A 117 18.51 -12.64 -12.56
C PRO A 117 17.41 -13.22 -11.65
N SER A 118 16.39 -13.81 -12.27
CA SER A 118 15.40 -14.57 -11.52
C SER A 118 16.03 -15.83 -10.93
N ASN A 119 15.61 -16.16 -9.71
CA ASN A 119 15.87 -17.46 -9.08
C ASN A 119 14.56 -18.25 -9.03
N SER A 120 14.23 -18.91 -10.13
CA SER A 120 12.97 -19.65 -10.27
C SER A 120 12.81 -20.80 -9.25
N GLU A 121 13.88 -21.27 -8.63
CA GLU A 121 13.81 -22.26 -7.56
C GLU A 121 13.16 -21.71 -6.28
N ALA A 122 13.19 -20.37 -6.12
CA ALA A 122 12.52 -19.70 -5.02
C ALA A 122 11.03 -19.44 -5.29
N LEU A 123 10.46 -19.99 -6.36
CA LEU A 123 9.07 -19.85 -6.75
C LEU A 123 8.32 -21.17 -6.61
N LYS A 124 7.19 -21.14 -5.92
CA LYS A 124 6.23 -22.25 -5.84
C LYS A 124 5.05 -21.96 -6.77
N PRO A 125 4.85 -22.72 -7.86
CA PRO A 125 3.65 -22.58 -8.68
C PRO A 125 2.40 -22.85 -7.85
N VAL A 126 1.42 -21.93 -7.93
CA VAL A 126 0.14 -22.06 -7.25
C VAL A 126 -0.93 -22.49 -8.23
N MET A 127 -1.07 -21.77 -9.34
CA MET A 127 -2.07 -22.08 -10.35
C MET A 127 -1.75 -21.43 -11.70
N ALA A 128 -2.11 -22.10 -12.79
CA ALA A 128 -2.13 -21.51 -14.11
C ALA A 128 -3.38 -20.63 -14.28
N VAL A 129 -3.23 -19.49 -14.95
CA VAL A 129 -4.30 -18.54 -15.24
C VAL A 129 -4.21 -18.05 -16.69
N ASN A 130 -5.16 -17.22 -17.12
CA ASN A 130 -5.23 -16.80 -18.53
C ASN A 130 -3.99 -16.05 -19.02
N ASN A 131 -3.38 -15.25 -18.15
CA ASN A 131 -2.24 -14.40 -18.52
C ASN A 131 -0.90 -14.92 -17.99
N GLY A 132 -0.82 -16.16 -17.54
CA GLY A 132 0.42 -16.77 -17.07
C GLY A 132 0.24 -17.75 -15.92
N VAL A 133 1.16 -17.71 -14.96
CA VAL A 133 1.16 -18.56 -13.78
C VAL A 133 1.22 -17.69 -12.53
N LEU A 134 0.36 -17.94 -11.58
CA LEU A 134 0.46 -17.38 -10.23
C LEU A 134 1.43 -18.26 -9.44
N VAL A 135 2.46 -17.62 -8.91
CA VAL A 135 3.49 -18.25 -8.10
C VAL A 135 3.54 -17.61 -6.71
N GLU A 136 3.94 -18.37 -5.71
CA GLU A 136 4.26 -17.87 -4.38
C GLU A 136 5.78 -17.85 -4.21
N LEU A 137 6.33 -16.80 -3.62
CA LEU A 137 7.72 -16.75 -3.25
C LEU A 137 7.96 -17.65 -2.02
N ASP A 138 8.90 -18.59 -2.14
CA ASP A 138 9.15 -19.59 -1.12
C ASP A 138 9.89 -19.01 0.09
N ALA A 139 9.17 -18.86 1.20
CA ALA A 139 9.72 -18.37 2.47
C ALA A 139 10.93 -19.19 2.99
N THR A 140 11.05 -20.44 2.59
CA THR A 140 12.10 -21.37 3.07
C THR A 140 13.29 -21.47 2.13
N ASN A 141 13.18 -20.93 0.91
CA ASN A 141 14.24 -21.01 -0.08
C ASN A 141 15.31 -19.93 0.17
N PRO A 142 16.61 -20.29 0.19
CA PRO A 142 17.69 -19.30 0.36
C PRO A 142 17.75 -18.26 -0.76
N GLY A 143 17.15 -18.53 -1.91
CA GLY A 143 17.01 -17.62 -3.04
C GLY A 143 15.87 -16.61 -2.92
N LEU A 144 15.06 -16.64 -1.86
CA LEU A 144 13.92 -15.73 -1.65
C LEU A 144 14.29 -14.27 -1.89
N ARG A 145 15.34 -13.79 -1.26
CA ARG A 145 15.78 -12.39 -1.35
C ARG A 145 16.22 -12.00 -2.76
N SER A 146 16.87 -12.90 -3.47
CA SER A 146 17.26 -12.71 -4.86
C SER A 146 16.03 -12.61 -5.77
N GLU A 147 15.03 -13.46 -5.57
CA GLU A 147 13.79 -13.40 -6.35
C GLU A 147 12.95 -12.17 -6.01
N MET A 148 12.93 -11.76 -4.75
CA MET A 148 12.33 -10.48 -4.36
C MET A 148 13.01 -9.28 -5.04
N ALA A 149 14.33 -9.30 -5.17
CA ALA A 149 15.06 -8.25 -5.89
C ALA A 149 14.73 -8.25 -7.39
N TYR A 150 14.61 -9.42 -8.01
CA TYR A 150 14.14 -9.57 -9.38
C TYR A 150 12.72 -9.04 -9.57
N GLU A 151 11.78 -9.41 -8.70
CA GLU A 151 10.40 -8.91 -8.69
C GLU A 151 10.38 -7.37 -8.62
N SER A 152 11.12 -6.83 -7.65
CA SER A 152 11.20 -5.40 -7.41
C SER A 152 11.77 -4.63 -8.60
N TRP A 153 12.78 -5.19 -9.26
CA TRP A 153 13.40 -4.59 -10.43
C TRP A 153 12.42 -4.48 -11.60
N HIS A 154 11.70 -5.56 -11.92
CA HIS A 154 10.73 -5.58 -13.02
C HIS A 154 9.49 -4.75 -12.72
N MET A 155 8.96 -4.85 -11.50
CA MET A 155 7.73 -4.19 -11.10
C MET A 155 7.94 -2.73 -10.69
N GLN A 156 9.19 -2.31 -10.46
CA GLN A 156 9.54 -0.96 -10.01
C GLN A 156 8.78 -0.58 -8.72
N HIS A 157 8.77 -1.49 -7.76
CA HIS A 157 8.21 -1.29 -6.41
C HIS A 157 9.20 -1.75 -5.34
N CYS A 158 8.89 -1.51 -4.05
CA CYS A 158 9.88 -1.62 -2.97
C CYS A 158 9.99 -2.99 -2.32
N VAL A 159 9.17 -3.98 -2.68
CA VAL A 159 9.10 -5.27 -1.97
C VAL A 159 10.42 -6.04 -1.91
N GLY A 160 11.29 -5.86 -2.87
CA GLY A 160 12.62 -6.47 -2.93
C GLY A 160 13.75 -5.44 -3.07
N ASP A 161 13.53 -4.23 -2.56
CA ASP A 161 14.51 -3.15 -2.64
C ASP A 161 15.40 -3.14 -1.40
N PHE A 162 16.59 -3.69 -1.59
CA PHE A 162 17.59 -3.82 -0.54
C PHE A 162 18.59 -2.66 -0.61
N ASP A 163 18.94 -2.08 0.55
CA ASP A 163 19.98 -1.04 0.64
C ASP A 163 21.34 -1.58 0.23
N ASN A 164 21.71 -2.75 0.73
CA ASN A 164 22.90 -3.47 0.32
C ASN A 164 22.54 -4.50 -0.75
N LYS A 165 22.76 -4.13 -1.99
CA LYS A 165 22.44 -4.96 -3.15
C LYS A 165 23.29 -6.23 -3.25
N GLY A 166 24.52 -6.20 -2.75
CA GLY A 166 25.39 -7.37 -2.78
C GLY A 166 24.99 -8.43 -1.75
N ALA A 167 24.62 -7.99 -0.54
CA ALA A 167 24.19 -8.87 0.55
C ALA A 167 22.68 -9.08 0.60
N LEU A 168 21.90 -8.38 -0.22
CA LEU A 168 20.43 -8.36 -0.22
C LEU A 168 19.86 -8.13 1.19
N SER A 169 20.32 -7.06 1.84
CA SER A 169 19.98 -6.70 3.21
C SER A 169 19.73 -5.19 3.38
N GLY A 170 18.99 -4.83 4.43
CA GLY A 170 18.57 -3.46 4.68
C GLY A 170 17.41 -3.01 3.79
N GLY A 171 16.87 -1.84 4.07
CA GLY A 171 15.78 -1.23 3.30
C GLY A 171 14.45 -1.97 3.39
N TYR A 172 13.59 -1.69 2.43
CA TYR A 172 12.27 -2.32 2.31
C TYR A 172 12.35 -3.83 2.06
N GLY A 173 13.27 -4.24 1.20
CA GLY A 173 13.44 -5.64 0.86
C GLY A 173 13.72 -6.49 2.09
N ASP A 174 14.55 -6.01 3.01
CA ASP A 174 14.86 -6.72 4.25
C ASP A 174 13.64 -6.79 5.19
N TYR A 175 12.85 -5.72 5.27
CA TYR A 175 11.61 -5.72 6.04
C TYR A 175 10.63 -6.79 5.52
N TYR A 176 10.33 -6.76 4.22
CA TYR A 176 9.42 -7.73 3.61
C TYR A 176 9.97 -9.17 3.68
N ALA A 177 11.26 -9.36 3.41
CA ALA A 177 11.90 -10.67 3.50
C ALA A 177 11.72 -11.29 4.89
N ARG A 178 11.97 -10.52 5.96
CA ARG A 178 11.76 -10.99 7.33
C ARG A 178 10.31 -11.35 7.62
N GLN A 179 9.34 -10.57 7.13
CA GLN A 179 7.92 -10.90 7.31
C GLN A 179 7.57 -12.22 6.61
N ILE A 180 8.12 -12.46 5.42
CA ILE A 180 7.91 -13.70 4.66
C ILE A 180 8.63 -14.88 5.34
N GLU A 181 9.92 -14.73 5.71
CA GLU A 181 10.73 -15.72 6.42
C GLU A 181 10.08 -16.13 7.77
N GLN A 182 9.42 -15.20 8.46
CA GLN A 182 8.67 -15.43 9.68
C GLN A 182 7.24 -15.95 9.45
N GLN A 183 6.86 -16.19 8.20
CA GLN A 183 5.52 -16.63 7.79
C GLN A 183 4.38 -15.69 8.26
N LYS A 184 4.67 -14.41 8.45
CA LYS A 184 3.69 -13.36 8.77
C LYS A 184 3.08 -12.73 7.52
N LEU A 185 3.78 -12.87 6.40
CA LEU A 185 3.36 -12.38 5.09
C LEU A 185 3.58 -13.48 4.05
N ARG A 186 2.64 -13.61 3.12
CA ARG A 186 2.80 -14.43 1.91
C ARG A 186 2.84 -13.51 0.70
N LEU A 187 3.81 -13.72 -0.17
CA LEU A 187 4.00 -12.91 -1.37
C LEU A 187 3.76 -13.76 -2.61
N PHE A 188 2.87 -13.28 -3.47
CA PHE A 188 2.51 -13.92 -4.73
C PHE A 188 2.85 -13.01 -5.90
N SER A 189 3.15 -13.61 -7.03
CA SER A 189 3.43 -12.91 -8.29
C SER A 189 2.69 -13.57 -9.44
N LEU A 190 2.10 -12.77 -10.32
CA LEU A 190 1.63 -13.22 -11.63
C LEU A 190 2.77 -13.11 -12.63
N ARG A 191 3.24 -14.24 -13.15
CA ARG A 191 4.36 -14.37 -14.09
C ARG A 191 3.86 -14.79 -15.46
N ASP A 192 4.39 -14.17 -16.51
CA ASP A 192 4.14 -14.60 -17.89
C ASP A 192 5.04 -15.77 -18.31
N GLY A 193 4.94 -16.21 -19.57
CA GLY A 193 5.73 -17.31 -20.13
C GLY A 193 7.25 -17.06 -20.15
N ASN A 194 7.69 -15.82 -19.97
CA ASN A 194 9.11 -15.44 -19.85
C ASN A 194 9.53 -15.21 -18.40
N ASN A 195 8.70 -15.59 -17.45
CA ASN A 195 8.89 -15.38 -16.02
C ASN A 195 8.95 -13.90 -15.61
N ILE A 196 8.35 -13.00 -16.40
CA ILE A 196 8.28 -11.57 -16.09
C ILE A 196 7.06 -11.32 -15.18
N PRO A 197 7.24 -10.62 -14.03
CA PRO A 197 6.13 -10.29 -13.14
C PRO A 197 5.25 -9.17 -13.71
N HIS A 198 3.94 -9.27 -13.48
CA HIS A 198 2.93 -8.31 -13.90
C HIS A 198 2.04 -7.80 -12.77
N VAL A 199 1.84 -8.61 -11.74
CA VAL A 199 1.08 -8.25 -10.52
C VAL A 199 1.77 -8.88 -9.33
N THR A 200 1.98 -8.08 -8.29
CA THR A 200 2.48 -8.55 -6.99
C THR A 200 1.36 -8.45 -5.97
N ILE A 201 1.13 -9.53 -5.23
CA ILE A 201 0.06 -9.66 -4.25
C ILE A 201 0.68 -10.06 -2.92
N SER A 202 0.43 -9.29 -1.87
CA SER A 202 0.84 -9.64 -0.51
C SER A 202 -0.37 -9.89 0.38
N LEU A 203 -0.30 -10.97 1.16
CA LEU A 203 -1.33 -11.35 2.12
C LEU A 203 -0.69 -11.50 3.51
N VAL A 204 -1.28 -10.82 4.50
CA VAL A 204 -0.90 -10.97 5.90
C VAL A 204 -1.48 -12.27 6.46
N VAL A 205 -0.67 -13.00 7.21
CA VAL A 205 -1.08 -14.21 7.92
C VAL A 205 -1.49 -13.81 9.35
N GLY A 206 -2.78 -13.77 9.60
CA GLY A 206 -3.35 -13.49 10.91
C GLY A 206 -3.81 -14.75 11.66
N ASN A 207 -4.22 -14.59 12.91
CA ASN A 207 -4.73 -15.70 13.72
C ASN A 207 -6.03 -16.33 13.18
N ASN A 208 -6.82 -15.54 12.43
CA ASN A 208 -8.10 -15.97 11.89
C ASN A 208 -8.05 -16.34 10.40
N GLY A 209 -6.88 -16.28 9.77
CA GLY A 209 -6.70 -16.57 8.35
C GLY A 209 -5.87 -15.51 7.62
N LEU A 210 -5.98 -15.51 6.30
CA LEU A 210 -5.27 -14.56 5.43
C LEU A 210 -6.09 -13.27 5.28
N SER A 211 -5.43 -12.12 5.26
CA SER A 211 -6.03 -10.84 4.85
C SER A 211 -5.19 -10.18 3.76
N ILE A 212 -5.85 -9.43 2.87
CA ILE A 212 -5.18 -8.74 1.77
C ILE A 212 -4.41 -7.56 2.34
N ASP A 213 -3.08 -7.52 2.10
CA ASP A 213 -2.25 -6.38 2.40
C ASP A 213 -2.14 -5.44 1.19
N GLN A 214 -1.69 -5.97 0.05
CA GLN A 214 -1.53 -5.17 -1.16
C GLN A 214 -1.75 -6.01 -2.42
N ILE A 215 -2.30 -5.37 -3.47
CA ILE A 215 -2.37 -5.89 -4.83
C ILE A 215 -1.84 -4.79 -5.75
N LYS A 216 -0.63 -4.96 -6.26
CA LYS A 216 0.08 -3.92 -7.01
C LYS A 216 0.53 -4.39 -8.39
N GLY A 217 0.28 -3.54 -9.36
CA GLY A 217 0.92 -3.56 -10.67
C GLY A 217 2.24 -2.79 -10.68
N LYS A 218 2.79 -2.59 -11.87
CA LYS A 218 4.06 -1.87 -12.04
C LYS A 218 3.99 -0.46 -11.44
N GLN A 219 5.08 -0.03 -10.77
CA GLN A 219 5.20 1.29 -10.11
C GLN A 219 4.18 1.52 -8.98
N ASN A 220 3.81 0.47 -8.27
CA ASN A 220 2.79 0.52 -7.21
C ASN A 220 1.41 1.02 -7.68
N ARG A 221 1.13 0.99 -8.97
CA ARG A 221 -0.18 1.34 -9.52
C ARG A 221 -1.16 0.18 -9.33
N HIS A 222 -2.45 0.45 -9.46
CA HIS A 222 -3.43 -0.62 -9.56
C HIS A 222 -3.10 -1.55 -10.74
N PRO A 223 -3.29 -2.86 -10.61
CA PRO A 223 -3.15 -3.77 -11.73
C PRO A 223 -4.06 -3.36 -12.88
N ILE A 224 -3.58 -3.51 -14.11
CA ILE A 224 -4.42 -3.24 -15.27
C ILE A 224 -5.59 -4.24 -15.31
N LYS A 225 -6.75 -3.81 -15.80
CA LYS A 225 -7.99 -4.62 -15.88
C LYS A 225 -7.79 -6.00 -16.51
N LYS A 226 -6.82 -6.13 -17.42
CA LYS A 226 -6.43 -7.40 -18.05
C LYS A 226 -6.18 -8.52 -17.04
N TYR A 227 -5.60 -8.22 -15.87
CA TYR A 227 -5.21 -9.20 -14.86
C TYR A 227 -6.24 -9.40 -13.74
N ALA A 228 -7.35 -8.67 -13.76
CA ALA A 228 -8.35 -8.71 -12.69
C ALA A 228 -8.89 -10.13 -12.43
N ASN A 229 -9.21 -10.88 -13.51
CA ASN A 229 -9.71 -12.24 -13.37
C ASN A 229 -8.66 -13.22 -12.83
N ASP A 230 -7.39 -13.00 -13.15
CA ASP A 230 -6.29 -13.84 -12.66
C ASP A 230 -6.09 -13.62 -11.16
N VAL A 231 -6.11 -12.36 -10.71
CA VAL A 231 -6.07 -12.00 -9.29
C VAL A 231 -7.26 -12.57 -8.53
N LEU A 232 -8.48 -12.40 -9.06
CA LEU A 232 -9.70 -12.97 -8.46
C LEU A 232 -9.62 -14.50 -8.34
N SER A 233 -9.01 -15.18 -9.31
CA SER A 233 -8.81 -16.64 -9.25
C SER A 233 -7.93 -17.04 -8.06
N LEU A 234 -6.85 -16.30 -7.80
CA LEU A 234 -6.00 -16.53 -6.63
C LEU A 234 -6.76 -16.28 -5.33
N LEU A 235 -7.48 -15.15 -5.24
CA LEU A 235 -8.23 -14.80 -4.03
C LEU A 235 -9.33 -15.83 -3.72
N ARG A 236 -10.02 -16.34 -4.75
CA ARG A 236 -10.99 -17.43 -4.57
C ARG A 236 -10.34 -18.73 -4.10
N HIS A 237 -9.13 -19.02 -4.58
CA HIS A 237 -8.38 -20.22 -4.17
C HIS A 237 -7.91 -20.12 -2.72
N LEU A 238 -7.39 -18.97 -2.31
CA LEU A 238 -6.83 -18.75 -0.98
C LEU A 238 -7.89 -18.36 0.08
N GLN A 239 -9.07 -17.90 -0.34
CA GLN A 239 -10.18 -17.48 0.52
C GLN A 239 -9.76 -16.53 1.66
N PRO A 240 -9.09 -15.39 1.36
CA PRO A 240 -8.76 -14.43 2.39
C PRO A 240 -10.03 -13.89 3.06
N LEU A 241 -9.88 -13.41 4.30
CA LEU A 241 -10.98 -12.79 5.04
C LEU A 241 -11.64 -11.69 4.22
N PRO A 242 -12.97 -11.55 4.28
CA PRO A 242 -13.73 -10.60 3.47
C PRO A 242 -13.58 -9.16 4.01
N GLU A 243 -12.36 -8.68 4.10
CA GLU A 243 -12.09 -7.29 4.41
C GLU A 243 -12.12 -6.46 3.12
N ARG A 244 -12.77 -5.30 3.20
CA ARG A 244 -12.80 -4.36 2.08
C ARG A 244 -11.43 -3.72 1.97
N HIS A 245 -10.71 -4.03 0.91
CA HIS A 245 -9.37 -3.50 0.68
C HIS A 245 -9.38 -2.51 -0.49
N ALA A 246 -8.66 -1.39 -0.34
CA ALA A 246 -8.59 -0.33 -1.35
C ALA A 246 -8.12 -0.82 -2.73
N ASP A 247 -7.25 -1.83 -2.77
CA ASP A 247 -6.73 -2.38 -4.02
C ASP A 247 -7.71 -3.35 -4.73
N CYS A 248 -8.85 -3.66 -4.11
CA CYS A 248 -9.91 -4.51 -4.68
C CYS A 248 -11.06 -3.71 -5.30
N GLU A 249 -11.06 -2.39 -5.15
CA GLU A 249 -12.06 -1.50 -5.72
C GLU A 249 -11.54 -0.97 -7.09
N GLY A 250 -11.75 -1.75 -8.15
CA GLY A 250 -11.36 -1.41 -9.52
C GLY A 250 -12.48 -1.68 -10.53
#